data_f42595a184e4e63295f7c1ab48883f06
#
_entry.id   f42595a184e4e63295f7c1ab48883f06
#
_cell.length_a   1.000
_cell.length_b   1.000
_cell.length_c   1.000
_cell.angle_alpha   90.00
_cell.angle_beta   90.00
_cell.angle_gamma   90.00
#
_symmetry.space_group_name_H-M   'P 1'
#
loop_
_entity.id
_entity.type
_entity.pdbx_description
1 polymer ?
#
loop_
_entity_poly.entity_id
_entity_poly.type
_entity_poly.pdbx_seq_one_letter_code
_entity_poly.pdbx_strand_id
1 'polypeptide(L)'
;YCMAHKKYEKLNNDIYIPLQVGAALHNSLGYHSDNTGDNISERNPYYSELTGLYWLYKNDSDCDITGLCHYRRYFINERNEVLLKEDIEHILNEYDIIVSEPLELESQSLYESYAVKHNKKDMDLTREAVSKLYPDYLDTFDEVMNGSKMYFANMLIASKEKVNAYSKWLFDILFDVEKQLDMTGYDEYNQRVYGLSLIHISAPTRRS
;
A
#
# COMPACT_ATOMS: atom_id res chain seq x y z
N TYR A 1 -6.45 6.09 -8.18
CA TYR A 1 -7.56 6.17 -7.22
C TYR A 1 -7.13 6.87 -5.94
N CYS A 2 -8.06 7.65 -5.36
CA CYS A 2 -7.82 8.44 -4.16
C CYS A 2 -8.58 7.81 -2.97
N MET A 3 -7.84 7.12 -2.09
CA MET A 3 -8.43 6.40 -0.95
C MET A 3 -9.00 7.37 0.08
N ALA A 4 -10.27 7.20 0.44
CA ALA A 4 -10.98 8.07 1.35
C ALA A 4 -11.87 7.30 2.32
N HIS A 5 -11.85 7.67 3.61
CA HIS A 5 -12.77 7.18 4.64
C HIS A 5 -13.75 8.26 5.11
N LYS A 6 -13.70 9.46 4.52
CA LYS A 6 -14.62 10.58 4.77
C LYS A 6 -14.72 11.49 3.55
N LYS A 7 -15.74 12.34 3.52
CA LYS A 7 -15.87 13.37 2.49
C LYS A 7 -14.72 14.37 2.54
N TYR A 8 -14.24 14.76 1.38
CA TYR A 8 -13.17 15.75 1.20
C TYR A 8 -13.43 16.57 -0.07
N GLU A 9 -12.75 17.70 -0.20
CA GLU A 9 -12.76 18.52 -1.39
C GLU A 9 -11.91 17.80 -2.47
N LYS A 10 -12.58 17.39 -3.55
CA LYS A 10 -11.93 16.67 -4.65
C LYS A 10 -11.09 17.63 -5.48
N LEU A 11 -9.98 17.11 -6.02
CA LEU A 11 -9.33 17.81 -7.13
C LEU A 11 -10.28 17.85 -8.33
N ASN A 12 -10.28 18.97 -9.03
CA ASN A 12 -10.98 19.12 -10.31
C ASN A 12 -10.13 18.46 -11.42
N ASN A 13 -10.04 17.12 -11.37
CA ASN A 13 -9.21 16.35 -12.28
C ASN A 13 -9.78 14.92 -12.38
N ASP A 14 -9.96 14.43 -13.59
CA ASP A 14 -10.67 13.17 -13.86
C ASP A 14 -9.84 11.92 -13.54
N ILE A 15 -8.50 12.03 -13.46
CA ILE A 15 -7.65 10.88 -13.13
C ILE A 15 -7.60 10.55 -11.63
N TYR A 16 -7.99 11.49 -10.74
CA TYR A 16 -8.02 11.26 -9.30
C TYR A 16 -9.41 10.83 -8.83
N ILE A 17 -9.74 9.57 -9.07
CA ILE A 17 -11.06 8.98 -8.80
C ILE A 17 -11.20 8.66 -7.31
N PRO A 18 -12.14 9.26 -6.57
CA PRO A 18 -12.37 8.93 -5.16
C PRO A 18 -12.86 7.49 -4.97
N LEU A 19 -12.19 6.75 -4.08
CA LEU A 19 -12.59 5.41 -3.66
C LEU A 19 -12.80 5.39 -2.14
N GLN A 20 -14.03 5.12 -1.71
CA GLN A 20 -14.33 4.91 -0.30
C GLN A 20 -13.77 3.56 0.14
N VAL A 21 -12.88 3.55 1.12
CA VAL A 21 -12.34 2.33 1.74
C VAL A 21 -13.09 1.99 3.02
N GLY A 22 -13.24 0.69 3.31
CA GLY A 22 -14.08 0.20 4.41
C GLY A 22 -15.57 0.48 4.22
N ALA A 23 -16.02 0.58 2.97
CA ALA A 23 -17.41 0.93 2.65
C ALA A 23 -18.43 -0.07 3.18
N ALA A 24 -18.05 -1.33 3.42
CA ALA A 24 -18.92 -2.34 4.03
C ALA A 24 -19.30 -2.01 5.48
N LEU A 25 -18.49 -1.21 6.18
CA LEU A 25 -18.65 -0.89 7.61
C LEU A 25 -19.18 0.54 7.85
N HIS A 26 -19.30 1.35 6.80
CA HIS A 26 -19.61 2.78 6.92
C HIS A 26 -20.68 3.22 5.94
N ASN A 27 -21.35 4.32 6.25
CA ASN A 27 -22.31 4.94 5.35
C ASN A 27 -21.64 5.41 4.06
N SER A 28 -22.38 5.32 2.95
CA SER A 28 -21.89 5.75 1.64
C SER A 28 -21.51 7.23 1.62
N LEU A 29 -20.33 7.50 1.06
CA LEU A 29 -19.84 8.86 0.80
C LEU A 29 -20.27 9.36 -0.60
N GLY A 30 -20.90 8.51 -1.42
CA GLY A 30 -21.24 8.81 -2.81
C GLY A 30 -20.03 8.76 -3.75
N TYR A 31 -18.98 8.03 -3.39
CA TYR A 31 -17.80 7.71 -4.19
C TYR A 31 -17.87 6.30 -4.75
N HIS A 32 -16.93 5.90 -5.61
CA HIS A 32 -16.67 4.47 -5.80
C HIS A 32 -16.40 3.83 -4.45
N SER A 33 -16.74 2.57 -4.29
CA SER A 33 -16.63 1.90 -2.99
C SER A 33 -15.95 0.55 -3.11
N ASP A 34 -15.10 0.23 -2.14
CA ASP A 34 -14.29 -0.98 -2.10
C ASP A 34 -15.07 -2.24 -1.68
N ASN A 35 -16.39 -2.15 -1.47
CA ASN A 35 -17.26 -3.27 -1.08
C ASN A 35 -18.04 -3.89 -2.25
N THR A 36 -17.62 -3.64 -3.49
CA THR A 36 -18.21 -4.23 -4.69
C THR A 36 -17.32 -5.33 -5.26
N GLY A 37 -17.88 -6.27 -6.00
CA GLY A 37 -17.13 -7.37 -6.61
C GLY A 37 -16.35 -8.21 -5.61
N ASP A 38 -15.17 -8.74 -6.01
CA ASP A 38 -14.24 -9.45 -5.11
C ASP A 38 -13.54 -8.43 -4.22
N ASN A 39 -13.77 -8.46 -2.92
CA ASN A 39 -13.32 -7.44 -1.99
C ASN A 39 -13.06 -7.98 -0.57
N ILE A 40 -12.33 -7.17 0.20
CA ILE A 40 -12.05 -7.38 1.63
C ILE A 40 -12.45 -6.15 2.45
N SER A 41 -13.46 -5.41 2.04
CA SER A 41 -13.88 -4.14 2.64
C SER A 41 -14.19 -4.25 4.15
N GLU A 42 -14.78 -5.36 4.60
CA GLU A 42 -15.06 -5.64 6.02
C GLU A 42 -13.77 -5.77 6.87
N ARG A 43 -12.61 -6.04 6.25
CA ARG A 43 -11.31 -6.14 6.93
C ARG A 43 -10.60 -4.78 7.07
N ASN A 44 -11.23 -3.68 6.69
CA ASN A 44 -10.64 -2.34 6.75
C ASN A 44 -10.06 -1.96 8.12
N PRO A 45 -10.64 -2.36 9.28
CA PRO A 45 -10.05 -2.08 10.59
C PRO A 45 -8.61 -2.61 10.74
N TYR A 46 -8.27 -3.70 10.04
CA TYR A 46 -6.97 -4.37 10.10
C TYR A 46 -6.06 -4.03 8.92
N TYR A 47 -6.65 -3.88 7.72
CA TYR A 47 -5.96 -3.67 6.44
C TYR A 47 -5.87 -2.20 6.04
N SER A 48 -6.64 -1.31 6.69
CA SER A 48 -6.68 0.12 6.37
C SER A 48 -6.93 0.38 4.86
N GLU A 49 -6.15 1.24 4.23
CA GLU A 49 -6.25 1.56 2.79
C GLU A 49 -5.97 0.37 1.85
N LEU A 50 -5.41 -0.71 2.35
CA LEU A 50 -5.15 -1.91 1.54
C LEU A 50 -6.43 -2.59 1.06
N THR A 51 -7.57 -2.36 1.72
CA THR A 51 -8.87 -2.84 1.19
C THR A 51 -9.17 -2.21 -0.17
N GLY A 52 -8.79 -0.95 -0.36
CA GLY A 52 -8.89 -0.28 -1.66
C GLY A 52 -7.89 -0.82 -2.68
N LEU A 53 -6.63 -1.10 -2.30
CA LEU A 53 -5.66 -1.74 -3.20
C LEU A 53 -6.12 -3.13 -3.64
N TYR A 54 -6.69 -3.92 -2.71
CA TYR A 54 -7.26 -5.22 -3.05
C TYR A 54 -8.40 -5.08 -4.06
N TRP A 55 -9.30 -4.11 -3.83
CA TRP A 55 -10.39 -3.84 -4.75
C TRP A 55 -9.89 -3.45 -6.15
N LEU A 56 -8.88 -2.58 -6.26
CA LEU A 56 -8.23 -2.23 -7.52
C LEU A 56 -7.64 -3.46 -8.22
N TYR A 57 -6.96 -4.31 -7.46
CA TYR A 57 -6.37 -5.55 -7.98
C TYR A 57 -7.41 -6.47 -8.60
N LYS A 58 -8.57 -6.60 -7.96
CA LYS A 58 -9.59 -7.57 -8.35
C LYS A 58 -10.61 -7.06 -9.36
N ASN A 59 -10.91 -5.77 -9.34
CA ASN A 59 -12.08 -5.25 -10.04
C ASN A 59 -11.77 -4.16 -11.08
N ASP A 60 -10.61 -3.50 -11.00
CA ASP A 60 -10.23 -2.44 -11.94
C ASP A 60 -9.47 -3.06 -13.12
N SER A 61 -10.16 -3.36 -14.23
CA SER A 61 -9.60 -4.05 -15.39
C SER A 61 -9.39 -3.17 -16.61
N ASP A 62 -10.01 -1.98 -16.66
CA ASP A 62 -10.17 -1.19 -17.88
C ASP A 62 -9.17 -0.03 -18.00
N CYS A 63 -7.93 -0.24 -17.53
CA CYS A 63 -6.88 0.78 -17.61
C CYS A 63 -5.50 0.16 -17.82
N ASP A 64 -4.63 0.88 -18.56
CA ASP A 64 -3.24 0.51 -18.77
C ASP A 64 -2.34 0.93 -17.61
N ILE A 65 -2.67 2.06 -16.97
CA ILE A 65 -1.96 2.63 -15.83
C ILE A 65 -2.95 2.80 -14.69
N THR A 66 -2.57 2.36 -13.50
CA THR A 66 -3.37 2.55 -12.30
C THR A 66 -2.47 2.85 -11.10
N GLY A 67 -3.08 3.30 -10.02
CA GLY A 67 -2.35 3.58 -8.79
C GLY A 67 -3.25 4.07 -7.70
N LEU A 68 -2.66 4.31 -6.54
CA LEU A 68 -3.36 4.82 -5.38
C LEU A 68 -2.62 5.99 -4.73
N CYS A 69 -3.41 6.93 -4.26
CA CYS A 69 -3.01 8.00 -3.37
C CYS A 69 -4.06 8.16 -2.25
N HIS A 70 -3.86 9.10 -1.35
CA HIS A 70 -4.80 9.37 -0.26
C HIS A 70 -5.50 10.71 -0.47
N TYR A 71 -6.70 10.85 0.06
CA TYR A 71 -7.51 12.07 -0.05
C TYR A 71 -6.84 13.35 0.50
N ARG A 72 -5.69 13.24 1.15
CA ARG A 72 -4.86 14.35 1.67
C ARG A 72 -3.41 14.31 1.18
N ARG A 73 -3.07 13.38 0.28
CA ARG A 73 -1.71 13.21 -0.22
C ARG A 73 -1.78 12.87 -1.70
N TYR A 74 -1.11 13.66 -2.50
CA TYR A 74 -1.04 13.52 -3.94
C TYR A 74 0.41 13.48 -4.36
N PHE A 75 0.69 12.85 -5.51
CA PHE A 75 1.98 12.98 -6.15
C PHE A 75 2.10 14.38 -6.75
N ILE A 76 3.24 15.00 -6.56
CA ILE A 76 3.55 16.34 -7.04
C ILE A 76 4.83 16.33 -7.87
N ASN A 77 4.94 17.28 -8.81
CA ASN A 77 6.16 17.52 -9.56
C ASN A 77 7.10 18.48 -8.79
N GLU A 78 8.26 18.78 -9.39
CA GLU A 78 9.26 19.71 -8.82
C GLU A 78 8.74 21.14 -8.60
N ARG A 79 7.62 21.50 -9.22
CA ARG A 79 6.95 22.80 -9.06
C ARG A 79 5.89 22.80 -7.96
N ASN A 80 5.77 21.71 -7.20
CA ASN A 80 4.71 21.47 -6.22
C ASN A 80 3.29 21.43 -6.82
N GLU A 81 3.16 21.10 -8.10
CA GLU A 81 1.88 20.90 -8.77
C GLU A 81 1.52 19.41 -8.75
N VAL A 82 0.24 19.09 -8.57
CA VAL A 82 -0.23 17.70 -8.61
C VAL A 82 0.01 17.11 -10.00
N LEU A 83 0.55 15.90 -10.06
CA LEU A 83 0.80 15.21 -11.33
C LEU A 83 -0.48 15.07 -12.15
N LEU A 84 -0.42 15.46 -13.41
CA LEU A 84 -1.47 15.25 -14.39
C LEU A 84 -1.21 13.96 -15.18
N LYS A 85 -2.15 13.62 -16.05
CA LYS A 85 -2.05 12.41 -16.88
C LYS A 85 -0.77 12.39 -17.72
N GLU A 86 -0.47 13.51 -18.34
CA GLU A 86 0.69 13.67 -19.22
C GLU A 86 2.01 13.53 -18.46
N ASP A 87 2.07 14.04 -17.22
CA ASP A 87 3.24 13.89 -16.35
C ASP A 87 3.47 12.43 -16.00
N ILE A 88 2.39 11.73 -15.61
CA ILE A 88 2.44 10.30 -15.25
C ILE A 88 2.89 9.44 -16.44
N GLU A 89 2.28 9.65 -17.61
CA GLU A 89 2.64 8.93 -18.83
C GLU A 89 4.11 9.20 -19.21
N HIS A 90 4.57 10.44 -19.11
CA HIS A 90 5.96 10.80 -19.42
C HIS A 90 6.93 10.10 -18.45
N ILE A 91 6.67 10.14 -17.14
CA ILE A 91 7.53 9.49 -16.15
C ILE A 91 7.55 7.97 -16.36
N LEU A 92 6.41 7.35 -16.63
CA LEU A 92 6.31 5.89 -16.81
C LEU A 92 6.89 5.39 -18.15
N ASN A 93 7.22 6.28 -19.11
CA ASN A 93 8.02 5.92 -20.27
C ASN A 93 9.50 5.68 -19.93
N GLU A 94 10.00 6.27 -18.84
CA GLU A 94 11.40 6.16 -18.40
C GLU A 94 11.57 5.27 -17.17
N TYR A 95 10.53 5.20 -16.32
CA TYR A 95 10.56 4.52 -15.04
C TYR A 95 9.42 3.49 -14.92
N ASP A 96 9.66 2.47 -14.15
CA ASP A 96 8.71 1.36 -13.97
C ASP A 96 7.56 1.68 -13.02
N ILE A 97 7.79 2.60 -12.05
CA ILE A 97 6.87 2.91 -10.98
C ILE A 97 7.12 4.32 -10.44
N ILE A 98 6.05 5.00 -10.07
CA ILE A 98 6.09 6.27 -9.33
C ILE A 98 5.72 5.96 -7.88
N VAL A 99 6.57 6.34 -6.95
CA VAL A 99 6.35 6.21 -5.50
C VAL A 99 6.64 7.54 -4.79
N SER A 100 6.25 7.66 -3.53
CA SER A 100 6.63 8.83 -2.72
C SER A 100 8.15 8.86 -2.50
N GLU A 101 8.70 10.05 -2.27
CA GLU A 101 10.08 10.18 -1.83
C GLU A 101 10.29 9.39 -0.52
N PRO A 102 11.37 8.61 -0.41
CA PRO A 102 11.64 7.87 0.80
C PRO A 102 12.03 8.79 1.96
N LEU A 103 11.51 8.47 3.15
CA LEU A 103 12.04 9.04 4.38
C LEU A 103 13.25 8.21 4.83
N GLU A 104 14.36 8.87 5.12
CA GLU A 104 15.56 8.24 5.70
C GLU A 104 15.50 8.28 7.23
N LEU A 105 15.64 7.12 7.87
CA LEU A 105 15.72 7.00 9.32
C LEU A 105 17.17 7.25 9.75
N GLU A 106 17.40 8.22 10.64
CA GLU A 106 18.77 8.70 10.95
C GLU A 106 19.64 7.70 11.73
N SER A 107 19.06 6.78 12.51
CA SER A 107 19.83 5.98 13.47
C SER A 107 19.30 4.56 13.71
N GLN A 108 18.38 4.08 12.91
CA GLN A 108 17.76 2.77 13.08
C GLN A 108 17.35 2.15 11.74
N SER A 109 17.35 0.83 11.69
CA SER A 109 16.80 0.09 10.56
C SER A 109 15.26 0.16 10.54
N LEU A 110 14.66 -0.20 9.41
CA LEU A 110 13.19 -0.33 9.31
C LEU A 110 12.65 -1.35 10.32
N TYR A 111 13.36 -2.47 10.50
CA TYR A 111 13.00 -3.50 11.45
C TYR A 111 13.02 -2.98 12.90
N GLU A 112 14.08 -2.26 13.30
CA GLU A 112 14.16 -1.65 14.63
C GLU A 112 13.07 -0.60 14.82
N SER A 113 12.84 0.24 13.80
CA SER A 113 11.77 1.25 13.81
C SER A 113 10.39 0.62 14.01
N TYR A 114 10.13 -0.51 13.36
CA TYR A 114 8.91 -1.28 13.55
C TYR A 114 8.82 -1.83 14.97
N ALA A 115 9.87 -2.49 15.46
CA ALA A 115 9.90 -3.15 16.76
C ALA A 115 9.75 -2.19 17.96
N VAL A 116 10.10 -0.90 17.79
CA VAL A 116 9.90 0.13 18.83
C VAL A 116 8.43 0.51 18.98
N LYS A 117 7.65 0.49 17.90
CA LYS A 117 6.27 1.00 17.86
C LYS A 117 5.21 -0.10 17.81
N HIS A 118 5.59 -1.29 17.37
CA HIS A 118 4.72 -2.41 17.07
C HIS A 118 5.29 -3.71 17.63
N ASN A 119 4.52 -4.79 17.51
CA ASN A 119 4.97 -6.09 17.96
C ASN A 119 5.98 -6.69 16.95
N LYS A 120 7.21 -6.91 17.40
CA LYS A 120 8.29 -7.53 16.60
C LYS A 120 7.85 -8.84 15.92
N LYS A 121 7.04 -9.66 16.61
CA LYS A 121 6.53 -10.94 16.13
C LYS A 121 5.79 -10.81 14.78
N ASP A 122 5.11 -9.69 14.54
CA ASP A 122 4.35 -9.48 13.31
C ASP A 122 5.28 -9.42 12.09
N MET A 123 6.43 -8.76 12.27
CA MET A 123 7.46 -8.67 11.21
C MET A 123 8.21 -9.99 11.05
N ASP A 124 8.46 -10.71 12.13
CA ASP A 124 9.06 -12.05 12.09
C ASP A 124 8.14 -13.03 11.30
N LEU A 125 6.83 -13.03 11.55
CA LEU A 125 5.85 -13.81 10.79
C LEU A 125 5.79 -13.37 9.31
N THR A 126 5.92 -12.07 9.04
CA THR A 126 5.97 -11.56 7.66
C THR A 126 7.20 -12.10 6.94
N ARG A 127 8.38 -12.10 7.59
CA ARG A 127 9.60 -12.68 7.05
C ARG A 127 9.46 -14.18 6.76
N GLU A 128 8.82 -14.92 7.68
CA GLU A 128 8.53 -16.35 7.50
C GLU A 128 7.62 -16.59 6.30
N ALA A 129 6.57 -15.78 6.12
CA ALA A 129 5.69 -15.85 4.98
C ALA A 129 6.42 -15.56 3.65
N VAL A 130 7.31 -14.56 3.63
CA VAL A 130 8.19 -14.29 2.46
C VAL A 130 9.08 -15.49 2.16
N SER A 131 9.76 -16.03 3.16
CA SER A 131 10.63 -17.21 3.01
C SER A 131 9.90 -18.42 2.44
N LYS A 132 8.66 -18.64 2.86
CA LYS A 132 7.81 -19.76 2.46
C LYS A 132 7.24 -19.60 1.05
N LEU A 133 6.70 -18.42 0.74
CA LEU A 133 5.93 -18.19 -0.48
C LEU A 133 6.78 -17.64 -1.63
N TYR A 134 7.82 -16.88 -1.30
CA TYR A 134 8.66 -16.15 -2.24
C TYR A 134 10.14 -16.20 -1.82
N PRO A 135 10.76 -17.40 -1.73
CA PRO A 135 12.12 -17.55 -1.19
C PRO A 135 13.16 -16.72 -1.93
N ASP A 136 13.00 -16.50 -3.24
CA ASP A 136 13.90 -15.66 -4.04
C ASP A 136 13.89 -14.17 -3.64
N TYR A 137 12.90 -13.74 -2.88
CA TYR A 137 12.79 -12.37 -2.37
C TYR A 137 13.30 -12.21 -0.94
N LEU A 138 13.70 -13.30 -0.27
CA LEU A 138 14.07 -13.26 1.15
C LEU A 138 15.28 -12.38 1.43
N ASP A 139 16.34 -12.53 0.63
CA ASP A 139 17.56 -11.73 0.79
C ASP A 139 17.27 -10.23 0.57
N THR A 140 16.44 -9.92 -0.44
CA THR A 140 16.01 -8.54 -0.71
C THR A 140 15.14 -7.99 0.42
N PHE A 141 14.23 -8.80 0.97
CA PHE A 141 13.43 -8.43 2.13
C PHE A 141 14.34 -8.10 3.33
N ASP A 142 15.31 -8.97 3.63
CA ASP A 142 16.25 -8.77 4.73
C ASP A 142 17.11 -7.51 4.51
N GLU A 143 17.57 -7.25 3.28
CA GLU A 143 18.31 -6.02 2.92
C GLU A 143 17.45 -4.77 3.18
N VAL A 144 16.20 -4.76 2.72
CA VAL A 144 15.26 -3.66 2.93
C VAL A 144 15.01 -3.43 4.41
N MET A 145 14.72 -4.48 5.17
CA MET A 145 14.41 -4.39 6.60
C MET A 145 15.61 -3.94 7.45
N ASN A 146 16.84 -4.25 7.03
CA ASN A 146 18.08 -3.76 7.64
C ASN A 146 18.49 -2.38 7.13
N GLY A 147 17.85 -1.87 6.08
CA GLY A 147 18.03 -0.51 5.57
C GLY A 147 17.31 0.55 6.39
N SER A 148 17.48 1.82 6.00
CA SER A 148 16.91 3.00 6.68
C SER A 148 15.86 3.73 5.84
N LYS A 149 15.61 3.33 4.57
CA LYS A 149 14.70 4.03 3.66
C LYS A 149 13.29 3.50 3.77
N MET A 150 12.36 4.36 4.19
CA MET A 150 10.94 4.04 4.36
C MET A 150 10.08 4.82 3.36
N TYR A 151 9.18 4.11 2.66
CA TYR A 151 8.21 4.73 1.75
C TYR A 151 6.85 4.86 2.45
N PHE A 152 6.44 6.11 2.66
CA PHE A 152 5.21 6.41 3.39
C PHE A 152 3.95 6.26 2.55
N ALA A 153 2.86 5.91 3.25
CA ALA A 153 1.48 6.02 2.79
C ALA A 153 1.08 5.02 1.69
N ASN A 154 1.89 4.01 1.38
CA ASN A 154 1.53 2.97 0.41
C ASN A 154 1.06 3.53 -0.95
N MET A 155 1.60 4.67 -1.35
CA MET A 155 1.24 5.36 -2.59
C MET A 155 2.12 4.86 -3.73
N LEU A 156 1.49 4.47 -4.83
CA LEU A 156 2.19 4.07 -6.05
C LEU A 156 1.35 4.33 -7.30
N ILE A 157 2.03 4.55 -8.44
CA ILE A 157 1.43 4.54 -9.78
C ILE A 157 2.35 3.73 -10.69
N ALA A 158 1.79 2.79 -11.44
CA ALA A 158 2.53 1.97 -12.41
C ALA A 158 1.59 1.42 -13.48
N SER A 159 2.14 0.64 -14.43
CA SER A 159 1.28 -0.14 -15.32
C SER A 159 0.37 -1.08 -14.52
N LYS A 160 -0.81 -1.33 -15.02
CA LYS A 160 -1.79 -2.25 -14.39
C LYS A 160 -1.19 -3.62 -14.12
N GLU A 161 -0.37 -4.12 -15.04
CA GLU A 161 0.34 -5.40 -14.89
C GLU A 161 1.24 -5.40 -13.65
N LYS A 162 2.05 -4.35 -13.44
CA LYS A 162 2.94 -4.21 -12.29
C LYS A 162 2.19 -4.06 -10.98
N VAL A 163 1.12 -3.25 -10.98
CA VAL A 163 0.24 -3.10 -9.79
C VAL A 163 -0.40 -4.43 -9.43
N ASN A 164 -0.85 -5.21 -10.42
CA ASN A 164 -1.42 -6.54 -10.18
C ASN A 164 -0.38 -7.53 -9.64
N ALA A 165 0.83 -7.56 -10.21
CA ALA A 165 1.92 -8.43 -9.74
C ALA A 165 2.32 -8.10 -8.30
N TYR A 166 2.47 -6.80 -8.00
CA TYR A 166 2.72 -6.29 -6.65
C TYR A 166 1.60 -6.67 -5.68
N SER A 167 0.34 -6.43 -6.06
CA SER A 167 -0.80 -6.73 -5.22
C SER A 167 -0.91 -8.23 -4.93
N LYS A 168 -0.70 -9.07 -5.95
CA LYS A 168 -0.68 -10.52 -5.75
C LYS A 168 0.37 -10.93 -4.72
N TRP A 169 1.61 -10.50 -4.91
CA TRP A 169 2.71 -10.78 -4.00
C TRP A 169 2.39 -10.32 -2.57
N LEU A 170 1.90 -9.11 -2.43
CA LEU A 170 1.56 -8.51 -1.15
C LEU A 170 0.46 -9.29 -0.42
N PHE A 171 -0.68 -9.54 -1.10
CA PHE A 171 -1.82 -10.19 -0.45
C PHE A 171 -1.59 -11.67 -0.19
N ASP A 172 -0.79 -12.36 -0.98
CA ASP A 172 -0.36 -13.74 -0.68
C ASP A 172 0.37 -13.78 0.67
N ILE A 173 1.31 -12.83 0.91
CA ILE A 173 2.05 -12.73 2.17
C ILE A 173 1.12 -12.35 3.32
N LEU A 174 0.34 -11.28 3.17
CA LEU A 174 -0.53 -10.78 4.24
C LEU A 174 -1.59 -11.81 4.66
N PHE A 175 -2.16 -12.56 3.74
CA PHE A 175 -3.11 -13.62 4.05
C PHE A 175 -2.45 -14.85 4.69
N ASP A 176 -1.18 -15.11 4.43
CA ASP A 176 -0.45 -16.17 5.15
C ASP A 176 -0.13 -15.75 6.59
N VAL A 177 0.27 -14.49 6.79
CA VAL A 177 0.45 -13.90 8.13
C VAL A 177 -0.85 -13.89 8.91
N GLU A 178 -1.98 -13.49 8.29
CA GLU A 178 -3.30 -13.46 8.94
C GLU A 178 -3.73 -14.80 9.53
N LYS A 179 -3.37 -15.92 8.88
CA LYS A 179 -3.69 -17.27 9.37
C LYS A 179 -2.94 -17.67 10.63
N GLN A 180 -1.83 -17.00 10.92
CA GLN A 180 -0.90 -17.38 11.98
C GLN A 180 -0.86 -16.36 13.12
N LEU A 181 -1.27 -15.12 12.82
CA LEU A 181 -1.16 -14.01 13.75
C LEU A 181 -2.29 -14.06 14.79
N ASP A 182 -1.90 -14.19 16.06
CA ASP A 182 -2.79 -13.99 17.20
C ASP A 182 -2.68 -12.53 17.69
N MET A 183 -3.73 -11.75 17.49
CA MET A 183 -3.84 -10.35 17.90
C MET A 183 -4.41 -10.17 19.31
N THR A 184 -4.50 -11.23 20.12
CA THR A 184 -4.97 -11.14 21.50
C THR A 184 -4.10 -10.15 22.28
N GLY A 185 -4.74 -9.15 22.87
CA GLY A 185 -4.05 -8.09 23.63
C GLY A 185 -3.53 -6.92 22.82
N TYR A 186 -3.76 -6.91 21.49
CA TYR A 186 -3.42 -5.72 20.67
C TYR A 186 -4.42 -4.60 20.93
N ASP A 187 -3.90 -3.38 21.10
CA ASP A 187 -4.73 -2.18 21.08
C ASP A 187 -5.25 -1.86 19.67
N GLU A 188 -6.20 -0.94 19.56
CA GLU A 188 -6.83 -0.55 18.29
C GLU A 188 -5.82 -0.10 17.23
N TYR A 189 -4.73 0.54 17.64
CA TYR A 189 -3.68 0.98 16.72
C TYR A 189 -2.88 -0.21 16.16
N ASN A 190 -2.46 -1.13 17.02
CA ASN A 190 -1.67 -2.29 16.62
C ASN A 190 -2.52 -3.37 15.90
N GLN A 191 -3.84 -3.38 16.08
CA GLN A 191 -4.71 -4.23 15.26
C GLN A 191 -4.68 -3.89 13.77
N ARG A 192 -4.20 -2.71 13.38
CA ARG A 192 -3.97 -2.30 11.98
C ARG A 192 -2.69 -2.90 11.37
N VAL A 193 -2.24 -4.01 11.90
CA VAL A 193 -0.96 -4.66 11.64
C VAL A 193 -0.65 -4.83 10.14
N TYR A 194 -1.63 -5.23 9.32
CA TYR A 194 -1.39 -5.48 7.90
C TYR A 194 -1.13 -4.16 7.13
N GLY A 195 -1.86 -3.10 7.44
CA GLY A 195 -1.59 -1.77 6.90
C GLY A 195 -0.26 -1.18 7.37
N LEU A 196 0.09 -1.40 8.64
CA LEU A 196 1.33 -0.91 9.25
C LEU A 196 2.58 -1.67 8.75
N SER A 197 2.49 -2.99 8.59
CA SER A 197 3.59 -3.81 8.07
C SER A 197 4.00 -3.38 6.66
N LEU A 198 3.03 -3.01 5.82
CA LEU A 198 3.28 -2.63 4.44
C LEU A 198 4.17 -1.38 4.31
N ILE A 199 4.02 -0.38 5.18
CA ILE A 199 4.85 0.83 5.18
C ILE A 199 6.34 0.48 5.25
N HIS A 200 6.69 -0.66 5.86
CA HIS A 200 8.07 -1.09 6.06
C HIS A 200 8.55 -2.08 4.99
N ILE A 201 7.67 -2.87 4.36
CA ILE A 201 8.07 -3.93 3.42
C ILE A 201 7.94 -3.56 1.93
N SER A 202 7.28 -2.45 1.60
CA SER A 202 6.99 -2.05 0.22
C SER A 202 8.09 -1.20 -0.45
N ALA A 203 9.33 -1.29 0.02
CA ALA A 203 10.42 -0.60 -0.65
C ALA A 203 10.61 -1.15 -2.07
N PRO A 204 10.52 -0.31 -3.13
CA PRO A 204 10.73 -0.77 -4.49
C PRO A 204 12.21 -1.15 -4.66
N THR A 205 12.45 -2.45 -4.85
CA THR A 205 13.78 -2.95 -5.13
C THR A 205 14.06 -2.83 -6.61
N ARG A 206 15.06 -2.02 -6.99
CA ARG A 206 15.63 -2.07 -8.33
C ARG A 206 16.33 -3.42 -8.47
N ARG A 207 15.76 -4.31 -9.29
CA ARG A 207 16.61 -5.29 -10.00
C ARG A 207 17.18 -4.55 -11.20
N SER A 208 18.49 -4.34 -11.21
CA SER A 208 19.28 -3.98 -12.39
C SER A 208 19.23 -5.08 -13.44
#